data_030f992509558d4198900c957c6a96b1
#
_entry.id   030f992509558d4198900c957c6a96b1
#
_cell.length_a   1.000
_cell.length_b   1.000
_cell.length_c   1.000
_cell.angle_alpha   90.00
_cell.angle_beta   90.00
_cell.angle_gamma   90.00
#
_symmetry.space_group_name_H-M   'P 1'
#
loop_
_entity.id
_entity.type
_entity.pdbx_description
1 polymer ?
#
loop_
_entity_poly.entity_id
_entity_poly.type
_entity_poly.pdbx_seq_one_letter_code
_entity_poly.pdbx_strand_id
1 'polypeptide(L)'
;KVKKQQKLYIIDIYDHPNDHSESITTKALRNMGANVKSFQVDESDNSFMLKSIISQIPAGAKIIINAFVNPSSRKDRITLSNQQRSFIKSLNQKSKNLLLNSYGSPYLIEAFPEIGNYICSWKGSRTMQNAFVMALTGREKISGKLPITIPGIADRSHGIEIEKNPLWFAQNNKKEVGGKLKWVTPFEGGAQIKNLEQLLNKAVEDSAWPGSVLLAARNGKVFFHKANGYHTY
;
A
#
# COMPACT_ATOMS: atom_id res chain seq x y z
N LYS A 1 14.43 -27.04 -6.70
CA LYS A 1 15.09 -25.97 -5.89
C LYS A 1 14.08 -24.85 -5.74
N VAL A 2 13.51 -24.66 -4.54
CA VAL A 2 12.63 -23.53 -4.21
C VAL A 2 13.45 -22.27 -4.40
N LYS A 3 13.08 -21.38 -5.35
CA LYS A 3 13.70 -20.06 -5.47
C LYS A 3 13.44 -19.33 -4.15
N LYS A 4 14.49 -19.00 -3.41
CA LYS A 4 14.42 -18.15 -2.21
C LYS A 4 13.68 -16.87 -2.60
N GLN A 5 12.59 -16.56 -1.90
CA GLN A 5 11.80 -15.35 -2.15
C GLN A 5 12.73 -14.14 -2.03
N GLN A 6 12.82 -13.33 -3.09
CA GLN A 6 13.72 -12.19 -3.13
C GLN A 6 13.34 -11.21 -2.00
N LYS A 7 14.35 -10.78 -1.22
CA LYS A 7 14.15 -9.84 -0.12
C LYS A 7 13.77 -8.46 -0.67
N LEU A 8 12.74 -7.87 -0.11
CA LEU A 8 12.30 -6.50 -0.37
C LEU A 8 12.80 -5.60 0.76
N TYR A 9 13.47 -4.52 0.42
CA TYR A 9 13.93 -3.50 1.36
C TYR A 9 12.95 -2.35 1.33
N ILE A 10 12.41 -1.97 2.50
CA ILE A 10 11.48 -0.84 2.61
C ILE A 10 12.08 0.17 3.56
N ILE A 11 12.11 1.43 3.14
CA ILE A 11 12.59 2.54 3.95
C ILE A 11 11.44 3.53 4.11
N ASP A 12 10.96 3.68 5.33
CA ASP A 12 9.97 4.69 5.68
C ASP A 12 10.72 5.95 6.14
N ILE A 13 10.61 7.04 5.37
CA ILE A 13 11.32 8.31 5.63
C ILE A 13 10.30 9.36 6.07
N TYR A 14 10.56 9.95 7.23
CA TYR A 14 9.70 10.97 7.83
C TYR A 14 10.41 12.33 7.81
N ASP A 15 9.66 13.37 7.51
CA ASP A 15 10.12 14.76 7.51
C ASP A 15 10.01 15.44 8.89
N HIS A 16 9.76 14.66 9.94
CA HIS A 16 9.72 15.11 11.33
C HIS A 16 10.72 14.33 12.17
N PRO A 17 11.37 14.98 13.16
CA PRO A 17 12.28 14.29 14.05
C PRO A 17 11.53 13.35 15.02
N ASN A 18 12.21 12.26 15.41
CA ASN A 18 11.73 11.26 16.37
C ASN A 18 10.49 10.45 15.90
N ASP A 19 10.28 10.31 14.60
CA ASP A 19 9.27 9.39 14.06
C ASP A 19 9.95 8.17 13.43
N HIS A 20 10.05 7.10 14.22
CA HIS A 20 10.59 5.80 13.79
C HIS A 20 9.48 4.74 13.71
N SER A 21 8.25 5.14 13.49
CA SER A 21 7.13 4.21 13.34
C SER A 21 7.21 3.45 12.01
N GLU A 22 6.97 2.15 12.07
CA GLU A 22 6.85 1.35 10.84
C GLU A 22 5.52 1.65 10.15
N SER A 23 5.57 1.98 8.85
CA SER A 23 4.39 2.34 8.08
C SER A 23 3.38 1.19 7.97
N ILE A 24 2.10 1.54 7.73
CA ILE A 24 1.04 0.57 7.43
C ILE A 24 1.38 -0.19 6.15
N THR A 25 1.97 0.47 5.16
CA THR A 25 2.47 -0.14 3.93
C THR A 25 3.43 -1.29 4.23
N THR A 26 4.44 -1.05 5.05
CA THR A 26 5.44 -2.05 5.43
C THR A 26 4.81 -3.23 6.17
N LYS A 27 3.97 -2.93 7.16
CA LYS A 27 3.22 -3.97 7.92
C LYS A 27 2.33 -4.80 7.02
N ALA A 28 1.59 -4.17 6.11
CA ALA A 28 0.68 -4.87 5.21
C ALA A 28 1.42 -5.79 4.24
N LEU A 29 2.51 -5.34 3.62
CA LEU A 29 3.31 -6.19 2.73
C LEU A 29 3.92 -7.40 3.46
N ARG A 30 4.39 -7.21 4.70
CA ARG A 30 4.90 -8.31 5.53
C ARG A 30 3.79 -9.31 5.87
N ASN A 31 2.61 -8.83 6.25
CA ASN A 31 1.44 -9.68 6.56
C ASN A 31 0.95 -10.46 5.33
N MET A 32 1.18 -9.93 4.13
CA MET A 32 0.92 -10.64 2.87
C MET A 32 1.99 -11.68 2.51
N GLY A 33 2.98 -11.92 3.39
CA GLY A 33 4.01 -12.94 3.21
C GLY A 33 5.23 -12.45 2.41
N ALA A 34 5.37 -11.16 2.12
CA ALA A 34 6.59 -10.63 1.52
C ALA A 34 7.78 -10.76 2.49
N ASN A 35 8.94 -11.16 1.97
CA ASN A 35 10.20 -11.19 2.74
C ASN A 35 10.75 -9.77 2.85
N VAL A 36 10.30 -9.02 3.87
CA VAL A 36 10.60 -7.60 4.05
C VAL A 36 11.67 -7.38 5.11
N LYS A 37 12.69 -6.59 4.77
CA LYS A 37 13.58 -5.91 5.71
C LYS A 37 13.27 -4.42 5.66
N SER A 38 12.88 -3.82 6.79
CA SER A 38 12.49 -2.41 6.85
C SER A 38 13.46 -1.59 7.70
N PHE A 39 13.52 -0.31 7.37
CA PHE A 39 14.23 0.73 8.11
C PHE A 39 13.32 1.95 8.23
N GLN A 40 13.42 2.65 9.33
CA GLN A 40 12.77 3.94 9.56
C GLN A 40 13.87 5.00 9.65
N VAL A 41 13.64 6.12 8.99
CA VAL A 41 14.58 7.23 8.90
C VAL A 41 13.83 8.54 9.11
N ASP A 42 14.36 9.41 9.96
CA ASP A 42 13.79 10.74 10.17
C ASP A 42 14.84 11.87 10.05
N GLU A 43 14.45 13.10 10.35
CA GLU A 43 15.37 14.26 10.26
C GLU A 43 16.47 14.26 11.31
N SER A 44 16.33 13.52 12.41
CA SER A 44 17.35 13.45 13.48
C SER A 44 18.46 12.45 13.19
N ASP A 45 18.26 11.56 12.20
CA ASP A 45 19.23 10.54 11.83
C ASP A 45 20.51 11.17 11.24
N ASN A 46 21.63 10.85 11.83
CA ASN A 46 22.91 11.35 11.38
C ASN A 46 23.49 10.55 10.19
N SER A 47 24.51 11.09 9.54
CA SER A 47 25.13 10.49 8.37
C SER A 47 25.76 9.11 8.65
N PHE A 48 26.16 8.80 9.87
CA PHE A 48 26.70 7.49 10.24
C PHE A 48 25.59 6.41 10.22
N MET A 49 24.41 6.72 10.81
CA MET A 49 23.25 5.82 10.79
C MET A 49 22.78 5.57 9.36
N LEU A 50 22.67 6.60 8.54
CA LEU A 50 22.26 6.48 7.14
C LEU A 50 23.25 5.64 6.32
N LYS A 51 24.55 5.81 6.50
CA LYS A 51 25.58 4.95 5.88
C LYS A 51 25.47 3.49 6.33
N SER A 52 25.22 3.25 7.61
CA SER A 52 24.98 1.91 8.14
C SER A 52 23.78 1.23 7.47
N ILE A 53 22.68 1.94 7.25
CA ILE A 53 21.53 1.41 6.51
C ILE A 53 21.92 1.06 5.05
N ILE A 54 22.61 1.97 4.36
CA ILE A 54 23.06 1.72 2.98
C ILE A 54 23.95 0.47 2.90
N SER A 55 24.84 0.25 3.86
CA SER A 55 25.74 -0.91 3.86
C SER A 55 25.00 -2.25 3.94
N GLN A 56 23.84 -2.28 4.62
CA GLN A 56 23.00 -3.45 4.81
C GLN A 56 22.13 -3.81 3.59
N ILE A 57 22.06 -2.94 2.58
CA ILE A 57 21.26 -3.15 1.37
C ILE A 57 22.18 -3.58 0.23
N PRO A 58 22.01 -4.77 -0.37
CA PRO A 58 22.84 -5.23 -1.47
C PRO A 58 22.67 -4.38 -2.73
N ALA A 59 23.69 -4.37 -3.59
CA ALA A 59 23.55 -3.79 -4.93
C ALA A 59 22.47 -4.55 -5.73
N GLY A 60 21.68 -3.79 -6.50
CA GLY A 60 20.57 -4.34 -7.29
C GLY A 60 19.36 -4.83 -6.48
N ALA A 61 19.31 -4.57 -5.16
CA ALA A 61 18.19 -4.93 -4.32
C ALA A 61 16.89 -4.26 -4.78
N LYS A 62 15.75 -4.90 -4.53
CA LYS A 62 14.44 -4.25 -4.69
C LYS A 62 14.19 -3.35 -3.49
N ILE A 63 14.01 -2.06 -3.75
CA ILE A 63 13.87 -1.04 -2.72
C ILE A 63 12.55 -0.28 -2.92
N ILE A 64 11.79 -0.11 -1.86
CA ILE A 64 10.67 0.85 -1.81
C ILE A 64 11.01 1.90 -0.76
N ILE A 65 10.93 3.15 -1.15
CA ILE A 65 11.05 4.29 -0.24
C ILE A 65 9.67 4.91 -0.09
N ASN A 66 9.14 4.93 1.11
CA ASN A 66 7.94 5.67 1.47
C ASN A 66 8.35 6.99 2.11
N ALA A 67 8.19 8.09 1.41
CA ALA A 67 8.54 9.41 1.91
C ALA A 67 7.28 10.13 2.42
N PHE A 68 7.22 10.35 3.73
CA PHE A 68 6.14 11.08 4.40
C PHE A 68 6.54 12.55 4.52
N VAL A 69 6.22 13.32 3.46
CA VAL A 69 6.56 14.74 3.36
C VAL A 69 5.28 15.56 3.41
N ASN A 70 4.96 16.09 4.58
CA ASN A 70 3.74 16.87 4.78
C ASN A 70 4.03 18.38 4.74
N PRO A 71 3.17 19.17 4.05
CA PRO A 71 3.19 20.61 4.21
C PRO A 71 3.01 21.00 5.68
N SER A 72 3.91 21.77 6.22
CA SER A 72 3.84 22.28 7.58
C SER A 72 4.12 23.77 7.59
N SER A 73 3.27 24.55 8.26
CA SER A 73 3.48 25.98 8.47
C SER A 73 4.74 26.33 9.30
N ARG A 74 5.36 25.31 9.91
CA ARG A 74 6.59 25.45 10.70
C ARG A 74 7.87 25.16 9.91
N LYS A 75 7.75 24.80 8.63
CA LYS A 75 8.87 24.46 7.76
C LYS A 75 8.88 25.37 6.54
N ASP A 76 10.00 26.02 6.28
CA ASP A 76 10.23 26.84 5.08
C ASP A 76 10.29 26.01 3.79
N ARG A 77 10.16 24.69 3.88
CA ARG A 77 10.28 23.77 2.76
C ARG A 77 9.27 22.61 2.84
N ILE A 78 8.77 22.20 1.71
CA ILE A 78 7.93 21.00 1.52
C ILE A 78 8.79 19.90 0.89
N THR A 79 9.91 19.56 1.53
CA THR A 79 10.85 18.56 1.03
C THR A 79 11.68 17.95 2.16
N LEU A 80 12.36 16.87 1.86
CA LEU A 80 13.27 16.19 2.75
C LEU A 80 14.54 17.02 3.02
N SER A 81 15.22 16.74 4.13
CA SER A 81 16.51 17.36 4.48
C SER A 81 17.61 17.03 3.46
N ASN A 82 18.69 17.79 3.43
CA ASN A 82 19.83 17.52 2.55
C ASN A 82 20.43 16.13 2.79
N GLN A 83 20.48 15.70 4.05
CA GLN A 83 20.99 14.37 4.42
C GLN A 83 20.09 13.26 3.91
N GLN A 84 18.77 13.39 4.08
CA GLN A 84 17.79 12.43 3.57
C GLN A 84 17.79 12.36 2.04
N ARG A 85 17.94 13.51 1.36
CA ARG A 85 18.09 13.55 -0.10
C ARG A 85 19.35 12.85 -0.58
N SER A 86 20.48 13.09 0.07
CA SER A 86 21.74 12.41 -0.25
C SER A 86 21.68 10.91 0.00
N PHE A 87 20.97 10.49 1.04
CA PHE A 87 20.71 9.10 1.36
C PHE A 87 19.91 8.41 0.24
N ILE A 88 18.80 9.00 -0.22
CA ILE A 88 17.98 8.46 -1.32
C ILE A 88 18.80 8.37 -2.61
N LYS A 89 19.58 9.40 -2.96
CA LYS A 89 20.47 9.38 -4.14
C LYS A 89 21.49 8.26 -4.07
N SER A 90 22.09 8.03 -2.91
CA SER A 90 23.02 6.91 -2.69
C SER A 90 22.35 5.54 -2.86
N LEU A 91 21.12 5.37 -2.40
CA LEU A 91 20.34 4.16 -2.62
C LEU A 91 20.01 3.95 -4.09
N ASN A 92 19.64 5.01 -4.83
CA ASN A 92 19.36 4.94 -6.27
C ASN A 92 20.63 4.64 -7.11
N GLN A 93 21.80 5.09 -6.66
CA GLN A 93 23.08 4.68 -7.28
C GLN A 93 23.36 3.20 -7.05
N LYS A 94 23.05 2.69 -5.87
CA LYS A 94 23.28 1.30 -5.48
C LYS A 94 22.30 0.32 -6.14
N SER A 95 21.06 0.76 -6.39
CA SER A 95 20.05 -0.06 -7.08
C SER A 95 19.10 0.79 -7.92
N LYS A 96 19.00 0.45 -9.21
CA LYS A 96 17.99 1.01 -10.12
C LYS A 96 16.60 0.36 -9.95
N ASN A 97 16.49 -0.72 -9.17
CA ASN A 97 15.22 -1.34 -8.78
C ASN A 97 14.62 -0.62 -7.57
N LEU A 98 14.61 0.70 -7.60
CA LEU A 98 14.09 1.56 -6.55
C LEU A 98 12.79 2.19 -7.00
N LEU A 99 11.77 2.10 -6.14
CA LEU A 99 10.49 2.81 -6.24
C LEU A 99 10.44 3.88 -5.14
N LEU A 100 10.28 5.14 -5.53
CA LEU A 100 10.01 6.24 -4.61
C LEU A 100 8.51 6.52 -4.56
N ASN A 101 7.90 6.37 -3.40
CA ASN A 101 6.50 6.72 -3.15
C ASN A 101 6.42 7.95 -2.25
N SER A 102 5.75 8.99 -2.71
CA SER A 102 5.49 10.20 -1.91
C SER A 102 4.13 10.12 -1.24
N TYR A 103 4.13 10.09 0.08
CA TYR A 103 2.96 10.31 0.91
C TYR A 103 2.89 11.79 1.34
N GLY A 104 2.61 12.66 0.38
CA GLY A 104 2.53 14.10 0.60
C GLY A 104 2.74 14.88 -0.68
N SER A 105 3.82 15.65 -0.74
CA SER A 105 4.08 16.55 -1.87
C SER A 105 4.38 15.79 -3.17
N PRO A 106 3.67 16.06 -4.27
CA PRO A 106 3.99 15.51 -5.59
C PRO A 106 5.30 16.06 -6.15
N TYR A 107 5.74 17.23 -5.69
CA TYR A 107 6.99 17.90 -6.11
C TYR A 107 8.26 17.26 -5.54
N LEU A 108 8.13 16.24 -4.68
CA LEU A 108 9.29 15.53 -4.13
C LEU A 108 10.22 15.00 -5.23
N ILE A 109 9.67 14.59 -6.38
CA ILE A 109 10.43 14.05 -7.50
C ILE A 109 11.39 15.07 -8.13
N GLU A 110 11.14 16.37 -8.00
CA GLU A 110 12.06 17.41 -8.50
C GLU A 110 13.47 17.31 -7.88
N ALA A 111 13.56 16.80 -6.65
CA ALA A 111 14.85 16.53 -6.00
C ALA A 111 15.54 15.25 -6.51
N PHE A 112 14.85 14.42 -7.31
CA PHE A 112 15.29 13.09 -7.74
C PHE A 112 14.91 12.78 -9.19
N PRO A 113 15.23 13.64 -10.16
CA PRO A 113 14.83 13.44 -11.56
C PRO A 113 15.42 12.15 -12.17
N GLU A 114 16.45 11.59 -11.56
CA GLU A 114 17.11 10.35 -11.97
C GLU A 114 16.39 9.08 -11.49
N ILE A 115 15.33 9.17 -10.69
CA ILE A 115 14.55 8.01 -10.23
C ILE A 115 13.50 7.65 -11.28
N GLY A 116 13.64 6.46 -11.87
CA GLY A 116 12.77 6.00 -12.95
C GLY A 116 11.38 5.52 -12.50
N ASN A 117 11.20 5.17 -11.21
CA ASN A 117 9.91 4.67 -10.70
C ASN A 117 9.44 5.58 -9.56
N TYR A 118 8.41 6.36 -9.83
CA TYR A 118 7.82 7.30 -8.87
C TYR A 118 6.31 7.12 -8.78
N ILE A 119 5.78 7.11 -7.56
CA ILE A 119 4.33 7.14 -7.29
C ILE A 119 4.05 8.29 -6.31
N CYS A 120 2.98 9.05 -6.59
CA CYS A 120 2.45 10.03 -5.65
C CYS A 120 1.15 9.51 -5.04
N SER A 121 1.19 9.23 -3.75
CA SER A 121 0.04 8.76 -2.95
C SER A 121 -0.62 9.89 -2.15
N TRP A 122 -0.21 11.16 -2.35
CA TRP A 122 -0.79 12.41 -1.85
C TRP A 122 -0.86 12.59 -0.33
N LYS A 123 -1.08 11.53 0.44
CA LYS A 123 -1.22 11.61 1.90
C LYS A 123 -0.85 10.28 2.58
N GLY A 124 -0.18 10.36 3.73
CA GLY A 124 0.20 9.21 4.55
C GLY A 124 -0.92 8.61 5.39
N SER A 125 -2.21 8.87 5.08
CA SER A 125 -3.32 8.30 5.82
C SER A 125 -3.41 6.78 5.65
N ARG A 126 -4.06 6.11 6.61
CA ARG A 126 -4.29 4.65 6.57
C ARG A 126 -4.91 4.19 5.26
N THR A 127 -5.92 4.92 4.77
CA THR A 127 -6.62 4.60 3.52
C THR A 127 -5.68 4.66 2.32
N MET A 128 -4.85 5.72 2.22
CA MET A 128 -3.92 5.89 1.09
C MET A 128 -2.79 4.87 1.13
N GLN A 129 -2.26 4.53 2.31
CA GLN A 129 -1.26 3.48 2.44
C GLN A 129 -1.82 2.10 2.03
N ASN A 130 -3.07 1.79 2.41
CA ASN A 130 -3.73 0.56 1.97
C ASN A 130 -3.99 0.57 0.46
N ALA A 131 -4.45 1.68 -0.13
CA ALA A 131 -4.66 1.81 -1.58
C ALA A 131 -3.34 1.61 -2.35
N PHE A 132 -2.24 2.19 -1.87
CA PHE A 132 -0.91 1.97 -2.46
C PHE A 132 -0.51 0.48 -2.43
N VAL A 133 -0.74 -0.22 -1.32
CA VAL A 133 -0.46 -1.67 -1.22
C VAL A 133 -1.31 -2.47 -2.21
N MET A 134 -2.59 -2.13 -2.37
CA MET A 134 -3.49 -2.80 -3.31
C MET A 134 -3.03 -2.58 -4.76
N ALA A 135 -2.64 -1.35 -5.11
CA ALA A 135 -2.08 -1.02 -6.43
C ALA A 135 -0.74 -1.74 -6.67
N LEU A 136 0.20 -1.66 -5.72
CA LEU A 136 1.53 -2.27 -5.81
C LEU A 136 1.47 -3.80 -5.97
N THR A 137 0.46 -4.44 -5.36
CA THR A 137 0.25 -5.89 -5.44
C THR A 137 -0.64 -6.33 -6.61
N GLY A 138 -1.01 -5.41 -7.50
CA GLY A 138 -1.84 -5.70 -8.67
C GLY A 138 -3.31 -6.03 -8.36
N ARG A 139 -3.76 -5.81 -7.13
CA ARG A 139 -5.16 -6.03 -6.72
C ARG A 139 -6.09 -4.93 -7.20
N GLU A 140 -5.55 -3.72 -7.37
CA GLU A 140 -6.26 -2.59 -7.95
C GLU A 140 -5.47 -2.03 -9.13
N LYS A 141 -6.19 -1.48 -10.12
CA LYS A 141 -5.56 -0.81 -11.24
C LYS A 141 -4.95 0.54 -10.81
N ILE A 142 -3.88 0.94 -11.47
CA ILE A 142 -3.34 2.28 -11.37
C ILE A 142 -3.89 3.07 -12.56
N SER A 143 -4.66 4.14 -12.31
CA SER A 143 -5.24 5.00 -13.36
C SER A 143 -5.23 6.48 -12.97
N GLY A 144 -4.52 6.82 -11.90
CA GLY A 144 -4.42 8.19 -11.41
C GLY A 144 -3.76 9.11 -12.42
N LYS A 145 -4.29 10.33 -12.56
CA LYS A 145 -3.74 11.41 -13.38
C LYS A 145 -3.34 12.57 -12.48
N LEU A 146 -2.21 13.22 -12.79
CA LEU A 146 -1.77 14.40 -12.04
C LEU A 146 -2.77 15.55 -12.22
N PRO A 147 -3.30 16.14 -11.14
CA PRO A 147 -4.16 17.33 -11.24
C PRO A 147 -3.36 18.62 -11.46
N ILE A 148 -2.04 18.55 -11.43
CA ILE A 148 -1.09 19.66 -11.52
C ILE A 148 0.03 19.33 -12.50
N THR A 149 0.81 20.35 -12.90
CA THR A 149 2.07 20.20 -13.62
C THR A 149 3.22 20.16 -12.61
N ILE A 150 4.17 19.25 -12.80
CA ILE A 150 5.47 19.21 -12.10
C ILE A 150 6.50 19.74 -13.11
N PRO A 151 7.02 20.96 -12.95
CA PRO A 151 7.86 21.61 -13.95
C PRO A 151 9.06 20.76 -14.39
N GLY A 152 9.24 20.60 -15.69
CA GLY A 152 10.34 19.83 -16.27
C GLY A 152 10.27 18.31 -16.10
N ILE A 153 9.20 17.77 -15.49
CA ILE A 153 9.06 16.33 -15.21
C ILE A 153 7.76 15.77 -15.78
N ALA A 154 6.61 16.36 -15.47
CA ALA A 154 5.32 15.83 -15.90
C ALA A 154 4.24 16.91 -16.00
N ASP A 155 3.49 16.92 -17.08
CA ASP A 155 2.37 17.83 -17.28
C ASP A 155 1.12 17.41 -16.51
N ARG A 156 0.21 18.35 -16.31
CA ARG A 156 -1.14 18.07 -15.82
C ARG A 156 -1.78 16.99 -16.67
N SER A 157 -2.52 16.08 -16.02
CA SER A 157 -3.15 14.90 -16.61
C SER A 157 -2.18 13.78 -17.02
N HIS A 158 -0.88 13.93 -16.78
CA HIS A 158 0.07 12.82 -16.93
C HIS A 158 -0.25 11.70 -15.94
N GLY A 159 -0.05 10.45 -16.35
CA GLY A 159 -0.19 9.28 -15.49
C GLY A 159 -0.12 8.01 -16.32
N ILE A 160 0.50 6.99 -15.75
CA ILE A 160 0.61 5.66 -16.35
C ILE A 160 -0.59 4.83 -15.91
N GLU A 161 -1.21 4.12 -16.84
CA GLU A 161 -2.29 3.17 -16.55
C GLU A 161 -1.74 1.76 -16.48
N ILE A 162 -2.01 1.07 -15.38
CA ILE A 162 -1.62 -0.33 -15.17
C ILE A 162 -2.86 -1.09 -14.73
N GLU A 163 -3.25 -2.09 -15.51
CA GLU A 163 -4.40 -2.93 -15.22
C GLU A 163 -4.17 -3.86 -14.03
N LYS A 164 -5.26 -4.32 -13.43
CA LYS A 164 -5.21 -5.33 -12.35
C LYS A 164 -4.50 -6.59 -12.84
N ASN A 165 -3.58 -7.08 -12.03
CA ASN A 165 -2.96 -8.39 -12.26
C ASN A 165 -3.00 -9.25 -10.98
N PRO A 166 -4.16 -9.78 -10.60
CA PRO A 166 -4.31 -10.59 -9.40
C PRO A 166 -3.48 -11.89 -9.46
N LEU A 167 -3.12 -12.37 -10.65
CA LEU A 167 -2.29 -13.55 -10.82
C LEU A 167 -0.87 -13.36 -10.32
N TRP A 168 -0.33 -12.14 -10.40
CA TRP A 168 0.99 -11.83 -9.87
C TRP A 168 1.07 -12.10 -8.36
N PHE A 169 0.02 -11.71 -7.62
CA PHE A 169 -0.08 -11.95 -6.18
C PHE A 169 -0.25 -13.45 -5.87
N ALA A 170 -1.10 -14.15 -6.60
CA ALA A 170 -1.33 -15.58 -6.43
C ALA A 170 -0.10 -16.43 -6.73
N GLN A 171 0.71 -16.04 -7.73
CA GLN A 171 1.95 -16.75 -8.08
C GLN A 171 3.06 -16.56 -7.04
N ASN A 172 3.10 -15.42 -6.34
CA ASN A 172 4.14 -15.11 -5.36
C ASN A 172 3.76 -15.50 -3.93
N ASN A 173 2.49 -15.70 -3.62
CA ASN A 173 1.98 -16.18 -2.35
C ASN A 173 1.42 -17.61 -2.49
N LYS A 174 2.27 -18.58 -2.79
CA LYS A 174 1.94 -20.02 -2.69
C LYS A 174 1.84 -20.50 -1.22
N LYS A 175 1.29 -19.74 -0.30
CA LYS A 175 0.52 -20.31 0.79
C LYS A 175 -0.91 -20.32 0.28
N GLU A 176 -1.45 -21.48 0.03
CA GLU A 176 -2.88 -21.72 -0.07
C GLU A 176 -3.53 -21.27 1.23
N VAL A 177 -3.78 -19.98 1.33
CA VAL A 177 -4.77 -19.46 2.27
C VAL A 177 -6.08 -19.47 1.51
N GLY A 178 -6.79 -20.59 1.64
CA GLY A 178 -8.10 -20.75 1.07
C GLY A 178 -8.17 -21.92 0.09
N GLY A 179 -8.41 -23.09 0.61
CA GLY A 179 -9.14 -24.11 -0.16
C GLY A 179 -10.38 -23.44 -0.77
N LYS A 180 -10.82 -23.86 -1.95
CA LYS A 180 -12.05 -23.37 -2.57
C LYS A 180 -13.15 -23.34 -1.51
N LEU A 181 -13.74 -22.18 -1.24
CA LEU A 181 -14.85 -22.07 -0.32
C LEU A 181 -15.94 -23.02 -0.78
N LYS A 182 -16.27 -24.02 0.02
CA LYS A 182 -17.31 -24.99 -0.30
C LYS A 182 -18.65 -24.41 0.11
N TRP A 183 -19.58 -24.38 -0.83
CA TRP A 183 -20.96 -24.01 -0.54
C TRP A 183 -21.65 -25.14 0.22
N VAL A 184 -22.30 -24.81 1.31
CA VAL A 184 -23.06 -25.73 2.15
C VAL A 184 -24.38 -25.08 2.56
N THR A 185 -25.34 -25.88 3.02
CA THR A 185 -26.55 -25.31 3.61
C THR A 185 -26.25 -24.63 4.94
N PRO A 186 -27.09 -23.67 5.38
CA PRO A 186 -26.92 -23.02 6.68
C PRO A 186 -26.84 -24.02 7.85
N PHE A 187 -27.64 -25.08 7.78
CA PHE A 187 -27.65 -26.15 8.78
C PHE A 187 -26.31 -26.89 8.85
N GLU A 188 -25.73 -27.24 7.69
CA GLU A 188 -24.39 -27.84 7.62
C GLU A 188 -23.27 -26.88 8.07
N GLY A 189 -23.50 -25.57 7.92
CA GLY A 189 -22.62 -24.51 8.44
C GLY A 189 -22.78 -24.28 9.94
N GLY A 190 -23.76 -24.94 10.58
CA GLY A 190 -24.06 -24.78 12.00
C GLY A 190 -24.67 -23.42 12.35
N ALA A 191 -25.46 -22.84 11.45
CA ALA A 191 -26.04 -21.51 11.61
C ALA A 191 -27.56 -21.51 11.49
N GLN A 192 -28.21 -20.73 12.36
CA GLN A 192 -29.64 -20.41 12.26
C GLN A 192 -29.78 -19.04 11.59
N ILE A 193 -30.14 -19.00 10.32
CA ILE A 193 -30.15 -17.78 9.51
C ILE A 193 -31.46 -17.02 9.51
N LYS A 194 -32.56 -17.60 10.02
CA LYS A 194 -33.90 -17.00 9.96
C LYS A 194 -33.93 -15.57 10.56
N ASN A 195 -33.33 -15.39 11.71
CA ASN A 195 -33.26 -14.09 12.38
C ASN A 195 -32.36 -13.09 11.63
N LEU A 196 -31.32 -13.58 10.96
CA LEU A 196 -30.40 -12.77 10.18
C LEU A 196 -31.08 -12.21 8.93
N GLU A 197 -31.84 -13.01 8.21
CA GLU A 197 -32.62 -12.57 7.05
C GLU A 197 -33.68 -11.54 7.43
N GLN A 198 -34.39 -11.75 8.55
CA GLN A 198 -35.35 -10.79 9.06
C GLN A 198 -34.69 -9.46 9.42
N LEU A 199 -33.52 -9.49 10.07
CA LEU A 199 -32.75 -8.29 10.42
C LEU A 199 -32.32 -7.50 9.18
N LEU A 200 -31.81 -8.18 8.16
CA LEU A 200 -31.36 -7.54 6.92
C LEU A 200 -32.54 -6.91 6.14
N ASN A 201 -33.66 -7.59 6.06
CA ASN A 201 -34.85 -7.06 5.40
C ASN A 201 -35.40 -5.85 6.16
N LYS A 202 -35.53 -5.95 7.48
CA LYS A 202 -36.01 -4.87 8.32
C LYS A 202 -35.11 -3.62 8.24
N ALA A 203 -33.81 -3.78 8.17
CA ALA A 203 -32.89 -2.64 8.07
C ALA A 203 -33.04 -1.87 6.73
N VAL A 204 -33.41 -2.54 5.64
CA VAL A 204 -33.76 -1.89 4.36
C VAL A 204 -35.14 -1.21 4.47
N GLU A 205 -36.14 -1.89 5.06
CA GLU A 205 -37.49 -1.34 5.29
C GLU A 205 -37.46 -0.09 6.18
N ASP A 206 -36.65 -0.14 7.24
CA ASP A 206 -36.45 1.00 8.18
C ASP A 206 -35.56 2.10 7.59
N SER A 207 -35.13 2.01 6.33
CA SER A 207 -34.24 2.95 5.65
C SER A 207 -32.91 3.18 6.38
N ALA A 208 -32.44 2.18 7.14
CA ALA A 208 -31.14 2.25 7.82
C ALA A 208 -29.98 2.22 6.83
N TRP A 209 -30.17 1.51 5.70
CA TRP A 209 -29.30 1.53 4.51
C TRP A 209 -30.09 1.14 3.25
N PRO A 210 -29.67 1.61 2.06
CA PRO A 210 -30.37 1.32 0.80
C PRO A 210 -30.28 -0.15 0.40
N GLY A 211 -29.16 -0.81 0.71
CA GLY A 211 -28.96 -2.22 0.41
C GLY A 211 -27.72 -2.77 1.07
N SER A 212 -27.62 -4.10 1.10
CA SER A 212 -26.49 -4.82 1.67
C SER A 212 -26.22 -6.12 0.95
N VAL A 213 -24.97 -6.55 0.96
CA VAL A 213 -24.56 -7.91 0.58
C VAL A 213 -23.86 -8.53 1.77
N LEU A 214 -24.41 -9.63 2.26
CA LEU A 214 -23.81 -10.36 3.37
C LEU A 214 -23.35 -11.75 2.89
N LEU A 215 -22.10 -12.09 3.17
CA LEU A 215 -21.55 -13.43 3.01
C LEU A 215 -21.06 -13.92 4.36
N ALA A 216 -21.51 -15.08 4.78
CA ALA A 216 -21.03 -15.73 5.99
C ALA A 216 -20.39 -17.09 5.68
N ALA A 217 -19.20 -17.30 6.23
CA ALA A 217 -18.43 -18.53 6.07
C ALA A 217 -17.81 -18.96 7.40
N ARG A 218 -17.70 -20.28 7.59
CA ARG A 218 -17.06 -20.89 8.75
C ARG A 218 -16.28 -22.12 8.33
N ASN A 219 -15.04 -22.25 8.79
CA ASN A 219 -14.18 -23.41 8.49
C ASN A 219 -14.07 -23.71 6.98
N GLY A 220 -13.93 -22.68 6.14
CA GLY A 220 -13.83 -22.82 4.68
C GLY A 220 -15.16 -23.16 3.98
N LYS A 221 -16.29 -23.14 4.67
CA LYS A 221 -17.63 -23.40 4.12
C LYS A 221 -18.46 -22.14 4.13
N VAL A 222 -18.96 -21.70 2.96
CA VAL A 222 -19.92 -20.61 2.83
C VAL A 222 -21.32 -21.19 3.07
N PHE A 223 -22.00 -20.70 4.07
CA PHE A 223 -23.35 -21.17 4.43
C PHE A 223 -24.43 -20.08 4.27
N PHE A 224 -24.04 -18.86 3.97
CA PHE A 224 -24.97 -17.77 3.70
C PHE A 224 -24.34 -16.76 2.74
N HIS A 225 -25.11 -16.36 1.73
CA HIS A 225 -24.78 -15.26 0.83
C HIS A 225 -26.09 -14.69 0.30
N LYS A 226 -26.38 -13.44 0.64
CA LYS A 226 -27.61 -12.78 0.23
C LYS A 226 -27.37 -11.30 -0.02
N ALA A 227 -27.95 -10.79 -1.09
CA ALA A 227 -28.09 -9.38 -1.39
C ALA A 227 -29.52 -8.93 -1.06
N ASN A 228 -29.68 -7.78 -0.40
CA ASN A 228 -30.94 -7.19 -0.03
C ASN A 228 -30.96 -5.71 -0.40
N GLY A 229 -32.13 -5.19 -0.86
CA GLY A 229 -32.32 -3.77 -1.16
C GLY A 229 -31.67 -3.35 -2.49
N TYR A 230 -31.30 -2.08 -2.59
CA TYR A 230 -30.84 -1.40 -3.80
C TYR A 230 -29.46 -0.78 -3.60
N HIS A 231 -28.83 -0.32 -4.70
CA HIS A 231 -27.54 0.39 -4.61
C HIS A 231 -27.68 1.81 -4.06
N THR A 232 -28.84 2.43 -4.27
CA THR A 232 -29.17 3.79 -3.80
C THR A 232 -30.67 3.83 -3.46
N TYR A 233 -31.09 4.84 -2.69
CA TYR A 233 -32.51 5.18 -2.56
C TYR A 233 -33.03 5.82 -3.82
#